data_a6d57eded190b75a0650565b0a36d198
#
_entry.id   a6d57eded190b75a0650565b0a36d198
#
_cell.length_a   1.000
_cell.length_b   1.000
_cell.length_c   1.000
_cell.angle_alpha   90.00
_cell.angle_beta   90.00
_cell.angle_gamma   90.00
#
_symmetry.space_group_name_H-M   'P 1'
#
loop_
_entity.id
_entity.type
_entity.pdbx_description
1 polymer ?
#
loop_
_entity_poly.entity_id
_entity_poly.type
_entity_poly.pdbx_seq_one_letter_code
_entity_poly.pdbx_strand_id
1 'polypeptide(L)'
;MDAQRGRTNRRRFLLIAGIPLLAVGAGTAYAVWPGPARPGPQVRTDLEPLNARFGPYVGTPVEAHWLGYDIDEKPGSAESRTIPSPDSRIRLVGVARLAAGGAAAVTGRAEYAFAPAAAASALPAELAPYAPAGAAWQHSSQFDAYANHEGAEGHPSGEYHFDTARDLVRFDLLYLYT
;
A
#
# COMPACT_ATOMS: atom_id res chain seq x y z
N MET A 1 46.38 -66.57 9.52
CA MET A 1 46.78 -65.34 10.25
C MET A 1 47.01 -64.28 9.21
N ASP A 2 45.92 -63.55 8.88
CA ASP A 2 45.87 -62.65 7.75
C ASP A 2 46.08 -61.20 8.18
N ALA A 3 47.11 -60.58 7.60
CA ALA A 3 47.42 -59.18 7.81
C ALA A 3 46.63 -58.34 6.77
N GLN A 4 45.57 -57.69 7.22
CA GLN A 4 44.76 -56.82 6.39
C GLN A 4 45.39 -55.42 6.34
N ARG A 5 46.06 -55.11 5.21
CA ARG A 5 46.63 -53.78 4.90
C ARG A 5 45.51 -52.79 4.59
N GLY A 6 45.35 -51.76 5.43
CA GLY A 6 44.46 -50.68 5.21
C GLY A 6 44.83 -49.85 3.96
N ARG A 7 43.94 -49.86 2.97
CA ARG A 7 43.99 -48.96 1.82
C ARG A 7 43.44 -47.59 2.26
N THR A 8 44.35 -46.67 2.48
CA THR A 8 43.98 -45.27 2.74
C THR A 8 43.31 -44.66 1.48
N ASN A 9 42.07 -44.33 1.59
CA ASN A 9 41.23 -43.90 0.48
C ASN A 9 41.60 -42.47 0.09
N ARG A 10 42.48 -42.28 -0.90
CA ARG A 10 42.88 -40.98 -1.46
C ARG A 10 41.71 -40.11 -1.92
N ARG A 11 40.55 -40.72 -2.19
CA ARG A 11 39.33 -40.01 -2.58
C ARG A 11 38.69 -39.19 -1.44
N ARG A 12 38.94 -39.54 -0.17
CA ARG A 12 38.43 -38.80 0.99
C ARG A 12 39.20 -37.50 1.26
N PHE A 13 40.45 -37.43 0.85
CA PHE A 13 41.29 -36.25 1.05
C PHE A 13 40.91 -35.08 0.11
N LEU A 14 40.48 -35.39 -1.11
CA LEU A 14 40.05 -34.39 -2.08
C LEU A 14 38.69 -33.75 -1.73
N LEU A 15 37.81 -34.51 -1.07
CA LEU A 15 36.51 -33.99 -0.61
C LEU A 15 36.66 -33.04 0.58
N ILE A 16 37.63 -33.23 1.45
CA ILE A 16 37.87 -32.39 2.63
C ILE A 16 38.55 -31.07 2.25
N ALA A 17 39.39 -31.08 1.22
CA ALA A 17 40.06 -29.87 0.74
C ALA A 17 39.19 -28.98 -0.17
N GLY A 18 38.17 -29.56 -0.81
CA GLY A 18 37.27 -28.82 -1.70
C GLY A 18 36.16 -28.02 -1.00
N ILE A 19 35.73 -28.48 0.18
CA ILE A 19 34.62 -27.85 0.92
C ILE A 19 34.91 -26.40 1.38
N PRO A 20 36.09 -26.08 1.93
CA PRO A 20 36.36 -24.71 2.35
C PRO A 20 36.51 -23.73 1.17
N LEU A 21 36.94 -24.18 -0.02
CA LEU A 21 37.02 -23.33 -1.22
C LEU A 21 35.62 -22.98 -1.79
N LEU A 22 34.70 -23.93 -1.76
CA LEU A 22 33.28 -23.66 -2.16
C LEU A 22 32.56 -22.78 -1.16
N ALA A 23 32.85 -22.91 0.13
CA ALA A 23 32.22 -22.05 1.17
C ALA A 23 32.72 -20.61 1.08
N VAL A 24 33.99 -20.37 0.77
CA VAL A 24 34.54 -19.02 0.56
C VAL A 24 34.00 -18.41 -0.73
N GLY A 25 33.91 -19.18 -1.81
CA GLY A 25 33.35 -18.73 -3.08
C GLY A 25 31.85 -18.40 -2.99
N ALA A 26 31.07 -19.20 -2.27
CA ALA A 26 29.65 -18.94 -2.05
C ALA A 26 29.40 -17.73 -1.12
N GLY A 27 30.24 -17.52 -0.12
CA GLY A 27 30.14 -16.38 0.78
C GLY A 27 30.45 -15.04 0.11
N THR A 28 31.44 -14.98 -0.76
CA THR A 28 31.78 -13.77 -1.52
C THR A 28 30.78 -13.47 -2.64
N ALA A 29 30.20 -14.50 -3.29
CA ALA A 29 29.15 -14.32 -4.28
C ALA A 29 27.84 -13.83 -3.65
N TYR A 30 27.53 -14.24 -2.42
CA TYR A 30 26.35 -13.79 -1.69
C TYR A 30 26.45 -12.32 -1.25
N ALA A 31 27.65 -11.83 -0.95
CA ALA A 31 27.86 -10.44 -0.54
C ALA A 31 27.72 -9.43 -1.70
N VAL A 32 27.80 -9.89 -2.96
CA VAL A 32 27.70 -9.04 -4.16
C VAL A 32 26.30 -9.18 -4.83
N TRP A 33 25.48 -10.17 -4.39
CA TRP A 33 24.15 -10.32 -4.96
C TRP A 33 23.26 -9.18 -4.48
N PRO A 34 22.69 -8.37 -5.38
CA PRO A 34 21.71 -7.39 -4.97
C PRO A 34 20.57 -8.14 -4.27
N GLY A 35 20.29 -7.77 -3.03
CA GLY A 35 19.15 -8.33 -2.30
C GLY A 35 17.87 -8.20 -3.14
N PRO A 36 16.87 -9.08 -2.95
CA PRO A 36 15.61 -8.98 -3.67
C PRO A 36 15.06 -7.57 -3.48
N ALA A 37 14.69 -6.93 -4.59
CA ALA A 37 14.02 -5.64 -4.55
C ALA A 37 12.81 -5.76 -3.63
N ARG A 38 12.66 -4.85 -2.67
CA ARG A 38 11.47 -4.84 -1.81
C ARG A 38 10.26 -4.67 -2.69
N PRO A 39 9.20 -5.47 -2.49
CA PRO A 39 7.95 -5.23 -3.18
C PRO A 39 7.50 -3.79 -2.87
N GLY A 40 7.09 -3.06 -3.88
CA GLY A 40 6.44 -1.76 -3.73
C GLY A 40 5.16 -1.86 -2.89
N PRO A 41 4.49 -0.72 -2.62
CA PRO A 41 3.24 -0.74 -1.87
C PRO A 41 2.23 -1.67 -2.54
N GLN A 42 1.67 -2.59 -1.75
CA GLN A 42 0.73 -3.60 -2.26
C GLN A 42 -0.70 -3.07 -2.18
N VAL A 43 -1.48 -3.30 -3.26
CA VAL A 43 -2.90 -2.98 -3.27
C VAL A 43 -3.62 -3.86 -2.24
N ARG A 44 -4.31 -3.19 -1.33
CA ARG A 44 -5.13 -3.80 -0.28
C ARG A 44 -6.59 -3.81 -0.70
N THR A 45 -7.35 -4.77 -0.16
CA THR A 45 -8.79 -4.93 -0.43
C THR A 45 -9.62 -5.04 0.85
N ASP A 46 -8.98 -4.98 2.01
CA ASP A 46 -9.65 -5.04 3.30
C ASP A 46 -10.50 -3.77 3.54
N LEU A 47 -11.73 -3.98 3.97
CA LEU A 47 -12.73 -2.91 4.14
C LEU A 47 -12.75 -2.35 5.56
N GLU A 48 -12.33 -3.12 6.55
CA GLU A 48 -12.46 -2.77 7.96
C GLU A 48 -11.73 -1.45 8.29
N PRO A 49 -10.46 -1.21 7.88
CA PRO A 49 -9.80 0.06 8.15
C PRO A 49 -10.47 1.25 7.48
N LEU A 50 -11.05 1.06 6.29
CA LEU A 50 -11.76 2.12 5.57
C LEU A 50 -13.10 2.44 6.24
N ASN A 51 -13.86 1.41 6.64
CA ASN A 51 -15.11 1.58 7.37
C ASN A 51 -14.91 2.29 8.71
N ALA A 52 -13.87 1.93 9.45
CA ALA A 52 -13.56 2.56 10.72
C ALA A 52 -13.23 4.06 10.57
N ARG A 53 -12.47 4.43 9.52
CA ARG A 53 -11.98 5.79 9.33
C ARG A 53 -12.99 6.73 8.69
N PHE A 54 -13.59 6.34 7.59
CA PHE A 54 -14.47 7.26 6.84
C PHE A 54 -15.83 6.69 6.45
N GLY A 55 -16.17 5.46 6.87
CA GLY A 55 -17.53 4.94 6.72
C GLY A 55 -18.63 5.88 7.24
N PRO A 56 -18.44 6.56 8.39
CA PRO A 56 -19.42 7.54 8.89
C PRO A 56 -19.67 8.72 7.96
N TYR A 57 -18.74 9.07 7.08
CA TYR A 57 -18.82 10.20 6.17
C TYR A 57 -19.27 9.81 4.77
N VAL A 58 -18.64 8.78 4.20
CA VAL A 58 -18.85 8.36 2.81
C VAL A 58 -19.89 7.26 2.65
N GLY A 59 -20.32 6.63 3.74
CA GLY A 59 -21.20 5.45 3.71
C GLY A 59 -20.40 4.15 3.71
N THR A 60 -21.10 3.02 3.49
CA THR A 60 -20.51 1.67 3.66
C THR A 60 -19.82 1.19 2.38
N PRO A 61 -18.50 1.08 2.34
CA PRO A 61 -17.77 0.39 1.29
C PRO A 61 -18.13 -1.10 1.25
N VAL A 62 -18.38 -1.63 0.06
CA VAL A 62 -18.64 -3.06 -0.18
C VAL A 62 -17.51 -3.73 -0.96
N GLU A 63 -16.68 -2.94 -1.62
CA GLU A 63 -15.46 -3.36 -2.33
C GLU A 63 -14.47 -2.21 -2.30
N ALA A 64 -13.18 -2.49 -2.16
CA ALA A 64 -12.16 -1.44 -2.22
C ALA A 64 -10.83 -1.97 -2.76
N HIS A 65 -10.08 -1.05 -3.40
CA HIS A 65 -8.69 -1.24 -3.81
C HIS A 65 -7.92 0.01 -3.39
N TRP A 66 -6.95 -0.15 -2.49
CA TRP A 66 -6.28 0.99 -1.91
C TRP A 66 -4.84 0.72 -1.52
N LEU A 67 -4.07 1.79 -1.39
CA LEU A 67 -2.69 1.81 -0.92
C LEU A 67 -2.61 2.68 0.34
N GLY A 68 -1.84 2.21 1.33
CA GLY A 68 -1.44 2.99 2.47
C GLY A 68 0.06 2.88 2.63
N TYR A 69 0.78 4.01 2.61
CA TYR A 69 2.24 4.03 2.72
C TYR A 69 2.76 5.34 3.31
N ASP A 70 3.90 5.24 3.98
CA ASP A 70 4.62 6.40 4.50
C ASP A 70 5.34 7.11 3.34
N ILE A 71 5.02 8.39 3.13
CA ILE A 71 5.65 9.18 2.05
C ILE A 71 7.05 9.66 2.41
N ASP A 72 7.44 9.60 3.67
CA ASP A 72 8.77 9.98 4.17
C ASP A 72 9.73 8.79 4.20
N GLU A 73 9.23 7.56 4.00
CA GLU A 73 10.07 6.37 3.96
C GLU A 73 10.91 6.36 2.68
N LYS A 74 12.22 6.49 2.83
CA LYS A 74 13.15 6.45 1.69
C LYS A 74 13.18 5.04 1.11
N PRO A 75 13.05 4.88 -0.23
CA PRO A 75 13.24 3.59 -0.88
C PRO A 75 14.61 3.02 -0.51
N GLY A 76 14.63 1.81 0.05
CA GLY A 76 15.89 1.12 0.43
C GLY A 76 16.39 1.40 1.85
N SER A 77 15.68 2.14 2.69
CA SER A 77 16.02 2.21 4.11
C SER A 77 15.92 0.83 4.75
N ALA A 78 16.96 0.40 5.47
CA ALA A 78 17.00 -0.92 6.11
C ALA A 78 16.03 -1.05 7.30
N GLU A 79 15.51 0.07 7.75
CA GLU A 79 14.55 0.16 8.84
C GLU A 79 13.13 0.14 8.28
N SER A 80 12.61 -1.07 7.99
CA SER A 80 11.17 -1.26 7.91
C SER A 80 10.63 -1.07 9.33
N ARG A 81 10.20 0.13 9.64
CA ARG A 81 9.57 0.41 10.93
C ARG A 81 8.20 -0.25 10.93
N THR A 82 8.01 -1.21 11.78
CA THR A 82 6.70 -1.83 12.04
C THR A 82 5.74 -0.82 12.68
N ILE A 83 6.28 0.27 13.24
CA ILE A 83 5.55 1.36 13.86
C ILE A 83 5.96 2.64 13.14
N PRO A 84 5.01 3.44 12.59
CA PRO A 84 5.31 4.74 12.01
C PRO A 84 6.08 5.61 13.01
N SER A 85 7.00 6.45 12.50
CA SER A 85 7.65 7.48 13.33
C SER A 85 6.58 8.44 13.87
N PRO A 86 6.77 9.07 15.05
CA PRO A 86 5.81 10.06 15.54
C PRO A 86 5.46 11.15 14.54
N ASP A 87 6.28 11.51 13.63
CA ASP A 87 6.02 12.54 12.60
C ASP A 87 5.78 11.94 11.20
N SER A 88 5.37 10.67 11.11
CA SER A 88 5.13 10.01 9.82
C SER A 88 3.92 10.58 9.10
N ARG A 89 4.09 10.80 7.79
CA ARG A 89 3.01 11.17 6.89
C ARG A 89 2.56 9.97 6.08
N ILE A 90 1.36 9.48 6.39
CA ILE A 90 0.80 8.31 5.72
C ILE A 90 -0.15 8.76 4.61
N ARG A 91 0.17 8.45 3.37
CA ARG A 91 -0.77 8.62 2.25
C ARG A 91 -1.68 7.41 2.16
N LEU A 92 -2.99 7.67 2.14
CA LEU A 92 -4.04 6.70 1.90
C LEU A 92 -4.74 7.06 0.59
N VAL A 93 -4.59 6.25 -0.44
CA VAL A 93 -5.15 6.52 -1.76
C VAL A 93 -5.84 5.29 -2.31
N GLY A 94 -7.03 5.44 -2.91
CA GLY A 94 -7.77 4.30 -3.42
C GLY A 94 -9.07 4.63 -4.11
N VAL A 95 -9.74 3.55 -4.51
CA VAL A 95 -11.11 3.56 -5.06
C VAL A 95 -11.92 2.52 -4.29
N ALA A 96 -13.10 2.90 -3.85
CA ALA A 96 -14.03 1.97 -3.22
C ALA A 96 -15.42 2.07 -3.87
N ARG A 97 -16.11 0.94 -3.91
CA ARG A 97 -17.53 0.88 -4.27
C ARG A 97 -18.35 0.93 -2.99
N LEU A 98 -19.30 1.83 -2.94
CA LEU A 98 -20.25 1.96 -1.85
C LEU A 98 -21.45 1.01 -2.07
N ALA A 99 -22.22 0.78 -1.01
CA ALA A 99 -23.52 0.15 -1.14
C ALA A 99 -24.40 0.94 -2.11
N ALA A 100 -25.36 0.27 -2.75
CA ALA A 100 -26.20 0.85 -3.78
C ALA A 100 -26.87 2.16 -3.31
N GLY A 101 -26.71 3.23 -4.10
CA GLY A 101 -27.19 4.56 -3.80
C GLY A 101 -26.32 5.33 -2.81
N GLY A 102 -25.22 4.76 -2.33
CA GLY A 102 -24.34 5.39 -1.35
C GLY A 102 -23.70 6.68 -1.84
N ALA A 103 -23.19 6.68 -3.07
CA ALA A 103 -22.61 7.89 -3.65
C ALA A 103 -23.67 8.99 -3.86
N ALA A 104 -24.88 8.62 -4.30
CA ALA A 104 -25.98 9.55 -4.48
C ALA A 104 -26.46 10.12 -3.13
N ALA A 105 -26.47 9.31 -2.08
CA ALA A 105 -26.85 9.77 -0.73
C ALA A 105 -25.87 10.84 -0.18
N VAL A 106 -24.59 10.75 -0.51
CA VAL A 106 -23.59 11.77 -0.13
C VAL A 106 -23.71 13.00 -1.02
N THR A 107 -23.66 12.82 -2.35
CA THR A 107 -23.61 13.95 -3.30
C THR A 107 -24.93 14.70 -3.40
N GLY A 108 -26.05 14.08 -3.01
CA GLY A 108 -27.37 14.72 -2.97
C GLY A 108 -27.56 15.70 -1.80
N ARG A 109 -26.60 15.77 -0.88
CA ARG A 109 -26.66 16.70 0.26
C ARG A 109 -26.30 18.11 -0.20
N ALA A 110 -27.30 18.99 -0.23
CA ALA A 110 -27.16 20.33 -0.78
C ALA A 110 -26.11 21.19 -0.07
N GLU A 111 -25.87 20.94 1.21
CA GLU A 111 -24.89 21.66 2.02
C GLU A 111 -23.44 21.51 1.53
N TYR A 112 -23.14 20.47 0.75
CA TYR A 112 -21.79 20.26 0.24
C TYR A 112 -21.55 20.78 -1.19
N ALA A 113 -22.59 21.19 -1.89
CA ALA A 113 -22.48 21.80 -3.21
C ALA A 113 -21.55 21.03 -4.18
N PHE A 114 -21.74 19.72 -4.31
CA PHE A 114 -20.97 18.89 -5.24
C PHE A 114 -21.11 19.40 -6.68
N ALA A 115 -19.98 19.43 -7.40
CA ALA A 115 -19.91 19.80 -8.81
C ALA A 115 -19.08 18.80 -9.62
N PRO A 116 -19.31 18.71 -10.94
CA PRO A 116 -18.44 17.91 -11.79
C PRO A 116 -16.97 18.31 -11.59
N ALA A 117 -16.11 17.33 -11.33
CA ALA A 117 -14.69 17.56 -11.13
C ALA A 117 -13.97 17.60 -12.49
N ALA A 118 -13.05 18.56 -12.66
CA ALA A 118 -11.95 18.37 -13.60
C ALA A 118 -11.17 17.10 -13.17
N ALA A 119 -10.49 16.45 -14.12
CA ALA A 119 -9.79 15.18 -13.87
C ALA A 119 -9.02 15.22 -12.55
N ALA A 120 -9.41 14.35 -11.63
CA ALA A 120 -8.71 14.19 -10.36
C ALA A 120 -7.22 13.88 -10.60
N SER A 121 -6.38 14.16 -9.62
CA SER A 121 -4.94 13.83 -9.67
C SER A 121 -4.74 12.37 -10.13
N ALA A 122 -3.66 12.07 -10.88
CA ALA A 122 -3.44 10.70 -11.36
C ALA A 122 -3.35 9.71 -10.17
N LEU A 123 -4.08 8.60 -10.25
CA LEU A 123 -3.91 7.50 -9.32
C LEU A 123 -2.53 6.85 -9.51
N PRO A 124 -1.93 6.27 -8.47
CA PRO A 124 -0.80 5.35 -8.61
C PRO A 124 -1.11 4.28 -9.67
N ALA A 125 -0.08 3.86 -10.41
CA ALA A 125 -0.23 2.92 -11.52
C ALA A 125 -0.89 1.60 -11.10
N GLU A 126 -0.62 1.17 -9.87
CA GLU A 126 -1.18 -0.05 -9.27
C GLU A 126 -2.71 0.04 -9.09
N LEU A 127 -3.24 1.25 -8.94
CA LEU A 127 -4.68 1.49 -8.73
C LEU A 127 -5.42 1.87 -10.02
N ALA A 128 -4.70 2.23 -11.08
CA ALA A 128 -5.31 2.62 -12.35
C ALA A 128 -6.32 1.61 -12.91
N PRO A 129 -6.12 0.28 -12.81
CA PRO A 129 -7.09 -0.71 -13.29
C PRO A 129 -8.46 -0.67 -12.59
N TYR A 130 -8.52 -0.11 -11.38
CA TYR A 130 -9.74 -0.09 -10.54
C TYR A 130 -10.53 1.22 -10.68
N ALA A 131 -9.98 2.23 -11.35
CA ALA A 131 -10.70 3.44 -11.71
C ALA A 131 -11.27 3.30 -13.12
N PRO A 132 -12.60 3.21 -13.29
CA PRO A 132 -13.18 3.01 -14.62
C PRO A 132 -12.92 4.22 -15.52
N ALA A 133 -12.53 3.94 -16.76
CA ALA A 133 -12.45 4.96 -17.78
C ALA A 133 -13.82 5.63 -17.98
N GLY A 134 -13.84 6.97 -18.06
CA GLY A 134 -15.08 7.72 -18.23
C GLY A 134 -15.96 7.79 -16.99
N ALA A 135 -15.41 7.63 -15.80
CA ALA A 135 -16.11 7.94 -14.55
C ALA A 135 -16.50 9.43 -14.51
N ALA A 136 -17.75 9.71 -14.13
CA ALA A 136 -18.28 11.06 -14.00
C ALA A 136 -18.05 11.55 -12.56
N TRP A 137 -16.81 11.89 -12.25
CA TRP A 137 -16.45 12.33 -10.91
C TRP A 137 -17.08 13.66 -10.54
N GLN A 138 -17.56 13.75 -9.31
CA GLN A 138 -18.02 14.95 -8.64
C GLN A 138 -17.18 15.17 -7.38
N HIS A 139 -16.90 16.42 -7.07
CA HIS A 139 -16.07 16.84 -5.94
C HIS A 139 -16.71 18.00 -5.19
N SER A 140 -16.40 18.10 -3.90
CA SER A 140 -16.80 19.20 -3.04
C SER A 140 -15.74 19.51 -1.99
N SER A 141 -15.22 20.72 -2.02
CA SER A 141 -14.29 21.18 -0.96
C SER A 141 -14.97 21.33 0.40
N GLN A 142 -16.30 21.58 0.43
CA GLN A 142 -17.05 21.61 1.69
C GLN A 142 -17.18 20.20 2.31
N PHE A 143 -17.36 19.19 1.44
CA PHE A 143 -17.37 17.81 1.91
C PHE A 143 -15.97 17.39 2.41
N ASP A 144 -14.90 17.75 1.70
CA ASP A 144 -13.55 17.47 2.16
C ASP A 144 -13.28 18.10 3.53
N ALA A 145 -13.66 19.37 3.71
CA ALA A 145 -13.51 20.03 5.01
C ALA A 145 -14.31 19.35 6.12
N TYR A 146 -15.51 18.83 5.81
CA TYR A 146 -16.33 18.09 6.75
C TYR A 146 -15.71 16.72 7.09
N ALA A 147 -15.27 15.96 6.09
CA ALA A 147 -14.73 14.61 6.28
C ALA A 147 -13.31 14.62 6.91
N ASN A 148 -12.55 15.68 6.65
CA ASN A 148 -11.20 15.90 7.17
C ASN A 148 -11.18 16.88 8.35
N HIS A 149 -12.23 16.95 9.16
CA HIS A 149 -12.33 17.93 10.26
C HIS A 149 -11.19 17.78 11.27
N GLU A 150 -10.89 18.84 11.99
CA GLU A 150 -9.75 18.94 12.92
C GLU A 150 -9.75 17.87 14.03
N GLY A 151 -10.92 17.37 14.41
CA GLY A 151 -11.07 16.29 15.42
C GLY A 151 -10.92 14.86 14.84
N ALA A 152 -10.69 14.70 13.54
CA ALA A 152 -10.52 13.38 12.96
C ALA A 152 -9.15 12.80 13.32
N GLU A 153 -9.10 11.50 13.61
CA GLU A 153 -7.86 10.81 13.99
C GLU A 153 -6.80 10.94 12.88
N GLY A 154 -5.58 11.35 13.27
CA GLY A 154 -4.45 11.50 12.35
C GLY A 154 -4.51 12.75 11.48
N HIS A 155 -5.32 13.74 11.84
CA HIS A 155 -5.43 15.02 11.12
C HIS A 155 -5.42 14.88 9.60
N PRO A 156 -6.43 14.18 9.02
CA PRO A 156 -6.46 13.94 7.59
C PRO A 156 -6.57 15.22 6.78
N SER A 157 -5.95 15.24 5.62
CA SER A 157 -6.16 16.24 4.58
C SER A 157 -6.24 15.55 3.24
N GLY A 158 -6.94 16.12 2.27
CA GLY A 158 -7.06 15.55 0.93
C GLY A 158 -8.47 15.62 0.38
N GLU A 159 -8.74 14.81 -0.64
CA GLU A 159 -9.90 14.96 -1.51
C GLU A 159 -10.68 13.65 -1.65
N TYR A 160 -12.01 13.81 -1.75
CA TYR A 160 -12.93 12.73 -2.08
C TYR A 160 -13.67 13.06 -3.40
N HIS A 161 -13.72 12.11 -4.30
CA HIS A 161 -14.45 12.23 -5.55
C HIS A 161 -15.48 11.10 -5.66
N PHE A 162 -16.69 11.41 -6.08
CA PHE A 162 -17.79 10.45 -6.18
C PHE A 162 -18.27 10.29 -7.62
N ASP A 163 -18.54 9.05 -8.05
CA ASP A 163 -19.28 8.72 -9.26
C ASP A 163 -20.61 8.09 -8.86
N THR A 164 -21.69 8.86 -8.95
CA THR A 164 -23.03 8.41 -8.56
C THR A 164 -23.60 7.32 -9.44
N ALA A 165 -23.20 7.27 -10.72
CA ALA A 165 -23.69 6.26 -11.66
C ALA A 165 -23.17 4.86 -11.34
N ARG A 166 -22.04 4.76 -10.64
CA ARG A 166 -21.37 3.49 -10.33
C ARG A 166 -21.22 3.23 -8.84
N ASP A 167 -21.75 4.12 -8.00
CA ASP A 167 -21.56 4.11 -6.54
C ASP A 167 -20.09 4.04 -6.13
N LEU A 168 -19.23 4.79 -6.82
CA LEU A 168 -17.80 4.82 -6.51
C LEU A 168 -17.44 6.05 -5.69
N VAL A 169 -16.49 5.86 -4.77
CA VAL A 169 -15.72 6.92 -4.14
C VAL A 169 -14.25 6.70 -4.43
N ARG A 170 -13.58 7.72 -4.88
CA ARG A 170 -12.12 7.81 -4.94
C ARG A 170 -11.67 8.74 -3.84
N PHE A 171 -10.59 8.39 -3.17
CA PHE A 171 -9.99 9.18 -2.11
C PHE A 171 -8.48 9.28 -2.29
N ASP A 172 -7.91 10.41 -1.90
CA ASP A 172 -6.48 10.65 -1.84
C ASP A 172 -6.20 11.53 -0.62
N LEU A 173 -5.78 10.89 0.45
CA LEU A 173 -5.71 11.47 1.79
C LEU A 173 -4.30 11.39 2.33
N LEU A 174 -3.90 12.40 3.08
CA LEU A 174 -2.66 12.45 3.83
C LEU A 174 -2.99 12.54 5.33
N TYR A 175 -2.47 11.62 6.11
CA TYR A 175 -2.57 11.58 7.56
C TYR A 175 -1.25 12.00 8.20
N LEU A 176 -1.33 12.86 9.21
CA LEU A 176 -0.20 13.28 10.03
C LEU A 176 -0.33 12.59 11.39
N TYR A 177 0.59 11.70 11.71
CA TYR A 177 0.69 11.10 13.05
C TYR A 177 1.72 11.90 13.83
N THR A 178 1.25 12.66 14.82
CA THR A 178 2.07 13.48 15.74
C THR A 178 2.10 12.87 17.13
#